data_5570ed91000392bf2d699713e1888b41
#
_entry.id   5570ed91000392bf2d699713e1888b41
#
_cell.length_a   1.000
_cell.length_b   1.000
_cell.length_c   1.000
_cell.angle_alpha   90.00
_cell.angle_beta   90.00
_cell.angle_gamma   90.00
#
_symmetry.space_group_name_H-M   'P 1'
#
loop_
_entity.id
_entity.type
_entity.pdbx_description
1 polymer ?
#
loop_
_entity_poly.entity_id
_entity_poly.type
_entity_poly.pdbx_seq_one_letter_code
_entity_poly.pdbx_strand_id
1 'polypeptide(L)'
;MGLVGVPWDGGTTNRPGARHGPRQLRDYSTMIRAMNPATGINPFASVNCADMGDVPPNPVDIHDSLDRITAFYAAMKLNNIAPMTAGGDHLVTLPILRAMASDGPLGLVQFDSHTDLFDSYFGGHKFTHGTPFRRAVEEGLVDPKRFVQVGIRGTAYNTEDIDWGLSQGIRIIRIE
;
A
#
# COMPACT_ATOMS: atom_id res chain seq x y z
N MET A 1 2.26 16.85 -6.01
CA MET A 1 1.96 15.40 -5.89
C MET A 1 2.92 14.64 -6.77
N GLY A 2 3.52 13.56 -6.26
CA GLY A 2 4.46 12.71 -7.00
C GLY A 2 3.84 11.35 -7.33
N LEU A 3 3.81 11.00 -8.61
CA LEU A 3 3.43 9.66 -9.06
C LEU A 3 4.68 8.76 -8.95
N VAL A 4 4.57 7.66 -8.24
CA VAL A 4 5.73 6.77 -7.94
C VAL A 4 5.37 5.34 -8.28
N GLY A 5 6.26 4.66 -9.00
CA GLY A 5 6.19 3.22 -9.18
C GLY A 5 6.98 2.47 -8.11
N VAL A 6 6.42 1.37 -7.61
CA VAL A 6 7.13 0.43 -6.74
C VAL A 6 7.07 -0.96 -7.40
N PRO A 7 7.96 -1.26 -8.37
CA PRO A 7 7.91 -2.48 -9.17
C PRO A 7 8.47 -3.69 -8.42
N TRP A 8 7.82 -4.07 -7.32
CA TRP A 8 8.26 -5.16 -6.47
C TRP A 8 7.09 -6.04 -6.02
N ASP A 9 7.28 -7.35 -6.04
CA ASP A 9 6.29 -8.35 -5.63
C ASP A 9 6.91 -9.55 -4.89
N GLY A 10 7.99 -9.29 -4.15
CA GLY A 10 8.67 -10.30 -3.33
C GLY A 10 7.87 -10.75 -2.10
N GLY A 11 6.78 -10.08 -1.75
CA GLY A 11 5.83 -10.48 -0.71
C GLY A 11 4.69 -11.38 -1.20
N THR A 12 4.63 -11.68 -2.49
CA THR A 12 3.55 -12.47 -3.10
C THR A 12 3.58 -13.92 -2.63
N THR A 13 2.43 -14.45 -2.21
CA THR A 13 2.32 -15.82 -1.69
C THR A 13 1.99 -16.87 -2.75
N ASN A 14 1.62 -16.47 -3.97
CA ASN A 14 1.25 -17.39 -5.03
C ASN A 14 1.83 -16.96 -6.39
N ARG A 15 1.19 -16.05 -7.12
CA ARG A 15 1.57 -15.69 -8.50
C ARG A 15 2.27 -14.33 -8.53
N PRO A 16 3.59 -14.27 -8.90
CA PRO A 16 4.27 -13.01 -9.13
C PRO A 16 3.77 -12.33 -10.41
N GLY A 17 4.08 -11.05 -10.56
CA GLY A 17 3.72 -10.27 -11.74
C GLY A 17 3.23 -8.86 -11.42
N ALA A 18 2.84 -8.59 -10.16
CA ALA A 18 2.42 -7.25 -9.73
C ALA A 18 3.52 -6.20 -9.93
N ARG A 19 4.80 -6.60 -9.93
CA ARG A 19 5.96 -5.72 -10.24
C ARG A 19 5.86 -5.02 -11.60
N HIS A 20 5.09 -5.55 -12.53
CA HIS A 20 4.91 -4.96 -13.87
C HIS A 20 3.83 -3.86 -13.88
N GLY A 21 3.06 -3.70 -12.80
CA GLY A 21 1.96 -2.73 -12.69
C GLY A 21 2.37 -1.29 -13.03
N PRO A 22 3.42 -0.74 -12.41
CA PRO A 22 3.84 0.64 -12.66
C PRO A 22 4.17 0.92 -14.14
N ARG A 23 4.91 0.01 -14.78
CA ARG A 23 5.23 0.12 -16.20
C ARG A 23 3.96 0.09 -17.05
N GLN A 24 3.07 -0.87 -16.78
CA GLN A 24 1.84 -1.03 -17.54
C GLN A 24 0.93 0.20 -17.43
N LEU A 25 0.82 0.79 -16.24
CA LEU A 25 0.08 2.04 -16.06
C LEU A 25 0.68 3.18 -16.88
N ARG A 26 2.00 3.32 -16.94
CA ARG A 26 2.66 4.34 -17.79
C ARG A 26 2.41 4.10 -19.27
N ASP A 27 2.56 2.86 -19.74
CA ASP A 27 2.33 2.51 -21.14
C ASP A 27 0.91 2.88 -21.61
N TYR A 28 -0.11 2.64 -20.75
CA TYR A 28 -1.51 2.99 -21.02
C TYR A 28 -1.85 4.45 -20.71
N SER A 29 -1.05 5.18 -19.96
CA SER A 29 -1.30 6.58 -19.62
C SER A 29 -1.33 7.52 -20.82
N THR A 30 -0.71 7.12 -21.92
CA THR A 30 -0.73 7.89 -23.18
C THR A 30 -2.14 8.10 -23.74
N MET A 31 -3.12 7.28 -23.32
CA MET A 31 -4.51 7.37 -23.73
C MET A 31 -5.38 8.24 -22.81
N ILE A 32 -4.82 8.71 -21.69
CA ILE A 32 -5.57 9.49 -20.69
C ILE A 32 -5.96 10.86 -21.27
N ARG A 33 -7.19 11.26 -21.01
CA ARG A 33 -7.68 12.63 -21.20
C ARG A 33 -7.74 13.35 -19.86
N ALA A 34 -7.33 14.61 -19.86
CA ALA A 34 -7.17 15.38 -18.63
C ALA A 34 -8.49 15.67 -17.87
N MET A 35 -9.60 15.72 -18.59
CA MET A 35 -10.91 16.04 -18.01
C MET A 35 -11.66 14.78 -17.59
N ASN A 36 -12.08 14.70 -16.32
CA ASN A 36 -13.04 13.71 -15.86
C ASN A 36 -14.47 14.23 -16.11
N PRO A 37 -15.24 13.63 -17.04
CA PRO A 37 -16.56 14.17 -17.40
C PRO A 37 -17.59 14.02 -16.29
N ALA A 38 -17.44 13.08 -15.38
CA ALA A 38 -18.38 12.87 -14.27
C ALA A 38 -18.26 13.96 -13.19
N THR A 39 -17.06 14.50 -12.99
CA THR A 39 -16.79 15.51 -11.96
C THR A 39 -16.51 16.90 -12.52
N GLY A 40 -16.20 17.01 -13.82
CA GLY A 40 -15.75 18.25 -14.45
C GLY A 40 -14.35 18.68 -14.01
N ILE A 41 -13.60 17.83 -13.32
CA ILE A 41 -12.28 18.16 -12.76
C ILE A 41 -11.18 17.79 -13.75
N ASN A 42 -10.23 18.70 -13.95
CA ASN A 42 -8.93 18.46 -14.55
C ASN A 42 -7.87 18.47 -13.43
N PRO A 43 -7.37 17.32 -12.99
CA PRO A 43 -6.40 17.25 -11.89
C PRO A 43 -5.09 17.97 -12.22
N PHE A 44 -4.64 17.94 -13.47
CA PHE A 44 -3.40 18.59 -13.89
C PHE A 44 -3.48 20.14 -13.89
N ALA A 45 -4.69 20.68 -13.94
CA ALA A 45 -4.90 22.13 -13.76
C ALA A 45 -5.02 22.53 -12.29
N SER A 46 -5.37 21.57 -11.42
CA SER A 46 -5.66 21.84 -10.00
C SER A 46 -4.46 21.52 -9.10
N VAL A 47 -3.60 20.58 -9.49
CA VAL A 47 -2.48 20.09 -8.66
C VAL A 47 -1.22 20.00 -9.52
N ASN A 48 -0.09 20.46 -8.98
CA ASN A 48 1.20 20.24 -9.60
C ASN A 48 1.57 18.74 -9.44
N CYS A 49 1.59 18.00 -10.56
CA CYS A 49 1.85 16.57 -10.61
C CYS A 49 3.12 16.30 -11.41
N ALA A 50 3.93 15.37 -10.92
CA ALA A 50 5.10 14.86 -11.63
C ALA A 50 5.22 13.35 -11.50
N ASP A 51 5.68 12.67 -12.53
CA ASP A 51 6.16 11.28 -12.44
C ASP A 51 7.56 11.28 -11.85
N MET A 52 7.70 10.66 -10.69
CA MET A 52 8.96 10.57 -9.92
C MET A 52 9.79 9.34 -10.29
N GLY A 53 9.34 8.54 -11.25
CA GLY A 53 9.96 7.29 -11.64
C GLY A 53 9.63 6.14 -10.71
N ASP A 54 10.48 5.13 -10.72
CA ASP A 54 10.34 3.92 -9.91
C ASP A 54 11.34 3.90 -8.76
N VAL A 55 10.88 3.41 -7.61
CA VAL A 55 11.79 3.03 -6.52
C VAL A 55 12.62 1.83 -6.99
N PRO A 56 13.96 1.82 -6.83
CA PRO A 56 14.80 0.68 -7.19
C PRO A 56 14.85 -0.36 -6.04
N PRO A 57 13.97 -1.36 -6.00
CA PRO A 57 14.01 -2.40 -4.96
C PRO A 57 15.18 -3.35 -5.21
N ASN A 58 15.59 -4.08 -4.17
CA ASN A 58 16.51 -5.20 -4.29
C ASN A 58 15.72 -6.49 -4.55
N PRO A 59 15.83 -7.12 -5.73
CA PRO A 59 15.00 -8.26 -6.07
C PRO A 59 15.32 -9.54 -5.29
N VAL A 60 16.43 -9.59 -4.56
CA VAL A 60 16.89 -10.77 -3.82
C VAL A 60 16.86 -10.60 -2.30
N ASP A 61 16.59 -9.39 -1.81
CA ASP A 61 16.52 -9.11 -0.38
C ASP A 61 15.28 -8.27 -0.03
N ILE A 62 14.39 -8.89 0.74
CA ILE A 62 13.13 -8.27 1.15
C ILE A 62 13.37 -7.10 2.11
N HIS A 63 14.30 -7.23 3.06
CA HIS A 63 14.56 -6.19 4.06
C HIS A 63 15.21 -4.97 3.40
N ASP A 64 16.22 -5.18 2.56
CA ASP A 64 16.84 -4.10 1.79
C ASP A 64 15.81 -3.41 0.86
N SER A 65 14.88 -4.17 0.28
CA SER A 65 13.78 -3.57 -0.51
C SER A 65 12.86 -2.70 0.33
N LEU A 66 12.44 -3.17 1.51
CA LEU A 66 11.61 -2.39 2.42
C LEU A 66 12.32 -1.10 2.86
N ASP A 67 13.61 -1.19 3.17
CA ASP A 67 14.43 -0.04 3.59
C ASP A 67 14.58 1.00 2.46
N ARG A 68 14.85 0.56 1.24
CA ARG A 68 14.92 1.44 0.04
C ARG A 68 13.61 2.16 -0.23
N ILE A 69 12.49 1.45 -0.14
CA ILE A 69 11.17 2.05 -0.31
C ILE A 69 10.93 3.08 0.80
N THR A 70 11.21 2.72 2.07
CA THR A 70 11.07 3.65 3.20
C THR A 70 11.90 4.92 2.97
N ALA A 71 13.17 4.79 2.58
CA ALA A 71 14.06 5.93 2.36
C ALA A 71 13.56 6.84 1.23
N PHE A 72 13.06 6.28 0.13
CA PHE A 72 12.51 7.05 -0.98
C PHE A 72 11.32 7.91 -0.53
N TYR A 73 10.36 7.29 0.16
CA TYR A 73 9.17 8.02 0.63
C TYR A 73 9.48 9.00 1.77
N ALA A 74 10.47 8.73 2.60
CA ALA A 74 10.96 9.70 3.59
C ALA A 74 11.53 10.96 2.91
N ALA A 75 12.27 10.81 1.81
CA ALA A 75 12.74 11.94 1.03
C ALA A 75 11.59 12.74 0.38
N MET A 76 10.54 12.07 -0.10
CA MET A 76 9.35 12.76 -0.61
C MET A 76 8.67 13.56 0.51
N LYS A 77 8.50 12.98 1.70
CA LYS A 77 7.89 13.64 2.84
C LYS A 77 8.67 14.89 3.26
N LEU A 78 9.99 14.78 3.36
CA LEU A 78 10.87 15.92 3.68
C LEU A 78 10.74 17.08 2.68
N ASN A 79 10.40 16.78 1.43
CA ASN A 79 10.18 17.79 0.39
C ASN A 79 8.69 18.18 0.24
N ASN A 80 7.82 17.81 1.16
CA ASN A 80 6.38 18.09 1.13
C ASN A 80 5.69 17.56 -0.13
N ILE A 81 6.14 16.45 -0.68
CA ILE A 81 5.56 15.82 -1.87
C ILE A 81 4.59 14.74 -1.41
N ALA A 82 3.30 14.95 -1.67
CA ALA A 82 2.29 13.93 -1.43
C ALA A 82 2.43 12.79 -2.46
N PRO A 83 2.62 11.54 -2.03
CA PRO A 83 2.77 10.41 -2.96
C PRO A 83 1.43 9.91 -3.49
N MET A 84 1.43 9.49 -4.75
CA MET A 84 0.43 8.63 -5.36
C MET A 84 1.17 7.42 -5.95
N THR A 85 0.97 6.26 -5.37
CA THR A 85 1.79 5.08 -5.63
C THR A 85 1.10 4.08 -6.53
N ALA A 86 1.83 3.59 -7.54
CA ALA A 86 1.49 2.38 -8.27
C ALA A 86 2.37 1.22 -7.77
N GLY A 87 1.80 0.24 -7.10
CA GLY A 87 2.50 -0.97 -6.68
C GLY A 87 2.56 -1.98 -7.82
N GLY A 88 3.14 -2.99 -7.58
CA GLY A 88 3.66 -4.03 -6.76
C GLY A 88 2.61 -4.78 -5.92
N ASP A 89 3.09 -5.71 -5.14
CA ASP A 89 2.22 -6.39 -4.19
C ASP A 89 1.88 -5.49 -2.99
N HIS A 90 0.92 -5.94 -2.16
CA HIS A 90 0.41 -5.09 -1.08
C HIS A 90 1.41 -4.85 0.06
N LEU A 91 2.49 -5.64 0.16
CA LEU A 91 3.52 -5.42 1.17
C LEU A 91 4.23 -4.07 1.00
N VAL A 92 4.26 -3.50 -0.22
CA VAL A 92 4.88 -2.18 -0.46
C VAL A 92 4.23 -1.06 0.38
N THR A 93 3.02 -1.26 0.86
CA THR A 93 2.33 -0.30 1.74
C THR A 93 3.03 -0.14 3.09
N LEU A 94 3.61 -1.21 3.64
CA LEU A 94 4.28 -1.15 4.95
C LEU A 94 5.46 -0.15 4.97
N PRO A 95 6.45 -0.22 4.07
CA PRO A 95 7.56 0.74 4.07
C PRO A 95 7.12 2.17 3.74
N ILE A 96 6.05 2.35 2.96
CA ILE A 96 5.45 3.66 2.72
C ILE A 96 4.89 4.23 4.03
N LEU A 97 4.13 3.43 4.79
CA LEU A 97 3.61 3.84 6.09
C LEU A 97 4.72 4.16 7.08
N ARG A 98 5.82 3.40 7.10
CA ARG A 98 7.00 3.70 7.94
C ARG A 98 7.55 5.10 7.67
N ALA A 99 7.63 5.51 6.41
CA ALA A 99 8.07 6.85 6.05
C ALA A 99 7.01 7.93 6.41
N MET A 100 5.74 7.66 6.09
CA MET A 100 4.68 8.66 6.25
C MET A 100 4.27 8.88 7.72
N ALA A 101 4.41 7.88 8.58
CA ALA A 101 4.05 7.93 9.99
C ALA A 101 5.14 8.55 10.90
N SER A 102 6.19 9.17 10.36
CA SER A 102 7.28 9.72 11.18
C SER A 102 6.86 10.81 12.18
N ASP A 103 5.70 11.46 11.95
CA ASP A 103 5.15 12.47 12.86
C ASP A 103 4.07 11.91 13.81
N GLY A 104 3.83 10.61 13.76
CA GLY A 104 2.86 9.90 14.58
C GLY A 104 1.92 8.99 13.79
N PRO A 105 1.10 8.19 14.49
CA PRO A 105 0.23 7.20 13.86
C PRO A 105 -0.78 7.82 12.90
N LEU A 106 -0.95 7.18 11.74
CA LEU A 106 -1.86 7.61 10.70
C LEU A 106 -3.28 7.04 10.89
N GLY A 107 -4.27 7.74 10.36
CA GLY A 107 -5.56 7.15 10.02
C GLY A 107 -5.48 6.50 8.64
N LEU A 108 -6.21 5.39 8.44
CA LEU A 108 -6.14 4.62 7.19
C LEU A 108 -7.52 4.21 6.71
N VAL A 109 -7.74 4.29 5.40
CA VAL A 109 -8.88 3.68 4.72
C VAL A 109 -8.33 2.71 3.67
N GLN A 110 -8.71 1.43 3.78
CA GLN A 110 -8.35 0.38 2.84
C GLN A 110 -9.60 -0.07 2.07
N PHE A 111 -9.50 -0.10 0.75
CA PHE A 111 -10.49 -0.72 -0.12
C PHE A 111 -9.92 -2.03 -0.67
N ASP A 112 -10.37 -3.17 -0.15
CA ASP A 112 -9.81 -4.48 -0.48
C ASP A 112 -10.84 -5.60 -0.28
N SER A 113 -10.58 -6.75 -0.88
CA SER A 113 -11.28 -8.01 -0.55
C SER A 113 -10.70 -8.72 0.68
N HIS A 114 -9.43 -8.44 1.02
CA HIS A 114 -8.71 -9.08 2.12
C HIS A 114 -8.37 -8.08 3.23
N THR A 115 -8.22 -8.59 4.43
CA THR A 115 -7.82 -7.76 5.59
C THR A 115 -6.34 -7.41 5.57
N ASP A 116 -5.50 -8.32 5.06
CA ASP A 116 -4.03 -8.29 5.12
C ASP A 116 -3.50 -8.06 6.55
N LEU A 117 -4.21 -8.70 7.52
CA LEU A 117 -3.93 -8.68 8.96
C LEU A 117 -3.39 -10.02 9.50
N PHE A 118 -3.02 -10.96 8.63
CA PHE A 118 -2.42 -12.22 9.07
C PHE A 118 -1.10 -11.99 9.80
N ASP A 119 -0.83 -12.82 10.82
CA ASP A 119 0.45 -12.72 11.54
C ASP A 119 1.62 -13.12 10.65
N SER A 120 1.48 -14.25 9.97
CA SER A 120 2.55 -14.78 9.11
C SER A 120 2.03 -15.78 8.10
N TYR A 121 2.87 -16.09 7.11
CA TYR A 121 2.67 -17.17 6.15
C TYR A 121 3.87 -18.13 6.15
N PHE A 122 3.70 -19.31 5.58
CA PHE A 122 4.79 -20.27 5.28
C PHE A 122 5.75 -20.52 6.46
N GLY A 123 5.21 -20.82 7.64
CA GLY A 123 6.04 -21.17 8.80
C GLY A 123 6.70 -19.97 9.49
N GLY A 124 6.07 -18.80 9.46
CA GLY A 124 6.50 -17.65 10.26
C GLY A 124 7.02 -16.45 9.47
N HIS A 125 6.88 -16.44 8.14
CA HIS A 125 7.24 -15.28 7.33
C HIS A 125 6.26 -14.12 7.56
N LYS A 126 6.75 -13.06 8.19
CA LYS A 126 5.96 -11.89 8.61
C LYS A 126 5.84 -10.80 7.56
N PHE A 127 6.61 -10.87 6.49
CA PHE A 127 6.62 -9.87 5.42
C PHE A 127 6.12 -10.50 4.12
N THR A 128 4.79 -10.46 3.95
CA THR A 128 4.08 -10.90 2.74
C THR A 128 2.99 -9.90 2.41
N HIS A 129 2.38 -10.02 1.23
CA HIS A 129 1.29 -9.14 0.81
C HIS A 129 0.03 -9.24 1.70
N GLY A 130 -0.13 -10.32 2.48
CA GLY A 130 -1.27 -10.51 3.40
C GLY A 130 -0.98 -10.10 4.85
N THR A 131 0.14 -9.43 5.13
CA THR A 131 0.55 -9.10 6.51
C THR A 131 0.86 -7.61 6.76
N PRO A 132 0.82 -6.69 5.76
CA PRO A 132 1.35 -5.35 5.93
C PRO A 132 0.63 -4.54 7.00
N PHE A 133 -0.68 -4.67 7.10
CA PHE A 133 -1.45 -3.87 8.05
C PHE A 133 -1.33 -4.39 9.49
N ARG A 134 -1.14 -5.70 9.67
CA ARG A 134 -0.76 -6.24 10.98
C ARG A 134 0.55 -5.61 11.46
N ARG A 135 1.58 -5.61 10.62
CA ARG A 135 2.86 -4.97 10.93
C ARG A 135 2.71 -3.47 11.17
N ALA A 136 1.91 -2.78 10.35
CA ALA A 136 1.70 -1.35 10.50
C ALA A 136 1.06 -0.97 11.87
N VAL A 137 0.13 -1.77 12.36
CA VAL A 137 -0.47 -1.56 13.68
C VAL A 137 0.52 -1.93 14.80
N GLU A 138 1.22 -3.07 14.69
CA GLU A 138 2.20 -3.51 15.69
C GLU A 138 3.40 -2.55 15.82
N GLU A 139 3.83 -1.93 14.72
CA GLU A 139 4.87 -0.90 14.69
C GLU A 139 4.36 0.49 15.12
N GLY A 140 3.07 0.65 15.40
CA GLY A 140 2.47 1.93 15.80
C GLY A 140 2.37 2.96 14.66
N LEU A 141 2.43 2.53 13.40
CA LEU A 141 2.37 3.40 12.23
C LEU A 141 0.94 3.84 11.90
N VAL A 142 -0.03 3.00 12.27
CA VAL A 142 -1.45 3.22 12.06
C VAL A 142 -2.17 3.14 13.39
N ASP A 143 -3.04 4.11 13.69
CA ASP A 143 -3.95 4.04 14.81
C ASP A 143 -5.12 3.10 14.44
N PRO A 144 -5.26 1.92 15.06
CA PRO A 144 -6.27 0.96 14.70
C PRO A 144 -7.70 1.49 14.89
N LYS A 145 -7.91 2.45 15.79
CA LYS A 145 -9.22 3.09 16.01
C LYS A 145 -9.58 4.10 14.91
N ARG A 146 -8.61 4.48 14.09
CA ARG A 146 -8.78 5.31 12.90
C ARG A 146 -8.50 4.54 11.61
N PHE A 147 -8.59 3.21 11.67
CA PHE A 147 -8.42 2.34 10.51
C PHE A 147 -9.76 1.71 10.11
N VAL A 148 -10.14 1.90 8.86
CA VAL A 148 -11.36 1.34 8.27
C VAL A 148 -11.00 0.50 7.05
N GLN A 149 -11.45 -0.75 7.04
CA GLN A 149 -11.35 -1.65 5.89
C GLN A 149 -12.73 -1.79 5.24
N VAL A 150 -12.80 -1.59 3.93
CA VAL A 150 -14.06 -1.60 3.16
C VAL A 150 -13.97 -2.63 2.04
N GLY A 151 -14.95 -3.51 1.98
CA GLY A 151 -15.08 -4.48 0.89
C GLY A 151 -14.55 -5.87 1.21
N ILE A 152 -14.27 -6.17 2.47
CA ILE A 152 -13.75 -7.46 2.90
C ILE A 152 -14.75 -8.57 2.57
N ARG A 153 -14.28 -9.61 1.86
CA ARG A 153 -15.12 -10.70 1.35
C ARG A 153 -14.29 -11.93 0.97
N GLY A 154 -14.98 -12.99 0.57
CA GLY A 154 -14.34 -14.21 0.07
C GLY A 154 -14.11 -15.23 1.17
N THR A 155 -13.36 -16.28 0.81
CA THR A 155 -13.02 -17.38 1.72
C THR A 155 -11.68 -17.11 2.40
N ALA A 156 -11.55 -17.53 3.65
CA ALA A 156 -10.33 -17.45 4.44
C ALA A 156 -9.96 -18.83 4.99
N TYR A 157 -8.73 -18.98 5.45
CA TYR A 157 -8.29 -20.22 6.14
C TYR A 157 -8.93 -20.36 7.53
N ASN A 158 -9.14 -19.23 8.20
CA ASN A 158 -9.77 -19.11 9.51
C ASN A 158 -10.21 -17.65 9.73
N THR A 159 -10.65 -17.29 10.92
CA THR A 159 -11.09 -15.92 11.27
C THR A 159 -10.04 -15.12 12.02
N GLU A 160 -8.83 -15.64 12.21
CA GLU A 160 -7.80 -15.05 13.08
C GLU A 160 -7.46 -13.61 12.72
N ASP A 161 -7.32 -13.30 11.45
CA ASP A 161 -7.02 -11.96 10.94
C ASP A 161 -8.13 -10.96 11.26
N ILE A 162 -9.39 -11.36 11.07
CA ILE A 162 -10.57 -10.54 11.36
C ILE A 162 -10.72 -10.35 12.87
N ASP A 163 -10.64 -11.43 13.63
CA ASP A 163 -10.81 -11.39 15.10
C ASP A 163 -9.72 -10.54 15.75
N TRP A 164 -8.49 -10.66 15.27
CA TRP A 164 -7.40 -9.79 15.69
C TRP A 164 -7.68 -8.32 15.35
N GLY A 165 -8.07 -8.03 14.11
CA GLY A 165 -8.37 -6.66 13.68
C GLY A 165 -9.46 -6.01 14.51
N LEU A 166 -10.56 -6.72 14.76
CA LEU A 166 -11.65 -6.26 15.62
C LEU A 166 -11.18 -6.03 17.06
N SER A 167 -10.32 -6.91 17.59
CA SER A 167 -9.77 -6.78 18.95
C SER A 167 -8.90 -5.53 19.11
N GLN A 168 -8.25 -5.07 18.04
CA GLN A 168 -7.48 -3.82 18.04
C GLN A 168 -8.36 -2.57 17.88
N GLY A 169 -9.62 -2.73 17.47
CA GLY A 169 -10.55 -1.63 17.22
C GLY A 169 -10.63 -1.18 15.76
N ILE A 170 -10.09 -1.97 14.83
CA ILE A 170 -10.23 -1.73 13.38
C ILE A 170 -11.69 -1.90 12.97
N ARG A 171 -12.21 -0.97 12.18
CA ARG A 171 -13.56 -1.08 11.61
C ARG A 171 -13.52 -1.86 10.30
N ILE A 172 -14.08 -3.07 10.29
CA ILE A 172 -14.13 -3.94 9.10
C ILE A 172 -15.56 -3.92 8.53
N ILE A 173 -15.68 -3.44 7.28
CA ILE A 173 -16.94 -3.39 6.53
C ILE A 173 -16.88 -4.47 5.45
N ARG A 174 -17.72 -5.49 5.60
CA ARG A 174 -17.85 -6.60 4.65
C ARG A 174 -18.82 -6.25 3.54
N ILE A 175 -18.67 -6.90 2.40
CA ILE A 175 -19.68 -7.00 1.35
C ILE A 175 -20.35 -8.36 1.52
N GLU A 176 -21.62 -8.35 1.89
CA GLU A 176 -22.47 -9.54 1.99
C GLU A 176 -23.71 -9.35 1.13
#